data_f03e9a85c075422ed52fcab10c649c8e
#
_entry.id   f03e9a85c075422ed52fcab10c649c8e
#
_cell.length_a   1.000
_cell.length_b   1.000
_cell.length_c   1.000
_cell.angle_alpha   90.00
_cell.angle_beta   90.00
_cell.angle_gamma   90.00
#
_symmetry.space_group_name_H-M   'P 1'
#
loop_
_entity.id
_entity.type
_entity.pdbx_description
1 polymer ?
#
loop_
_entity_poly.entity_id
_entity_poly.type
_entity_poly.pdbx_seq_one_letter_code
_entity_poly.pdbx_strand_id
1 'polypeptide(L)'
;MSIFIFTHDNTLTRTHTHTQVITIGNERFRCPEAMFQPAFLGMESAGIHETTYNSIMKCDVDIRKDLYANTVLSGGTTMFTGIADRMQREITALAPSTMKIKCASASLL
;
A
#
# COMPACT_ATOMS: atom_id res chain seq x y z
N MET A 1 -22.80 1.23 12.74
CA MET A 1 -22.25 -0.06 12.23
C MET A 1 -22.44 -0.06 10.73
N SER A 2 -21.35 0.03 9.96
CA SER A 2 -21.45 0.12 8.50
C SER A 2 -21.21 -1.28 7.93
N ILE A 3 -22.19 -1.81 7.22
CA ILE A 3 -22.09 -3.12 6.56
C ILE A 3 -21.66 -2.86 5.12
N PHE A 4 -20.52 -3.42 4.74
CA PHE A 4 -20.06 -3.43 3.35
C PHE A 4 -20.50 -4.73 2.70
N ILE A 5 -21.31 -4.66 1.68
CA ILE A 5 -21.73 -5.82 0.88
C ILE A 5 -20.92 -5.83 -0.40
N PHE A 6 -20.16 -6.91 -0.62
CA PHE A 6 -19.53 -7.18 -1.90
C PHE A 6 -20.56 -7.79 -2.83
N THR A 7 -20.87 -7.13 -3.94
CA THR A 7 -21.65 -7.73 -5.02
C THR A 7 -20.72 -8.37 -6.04
N HIS A 8 -21.22 -9.38 -6.77
CA HIS A 8 -20.49 -10.19 -7.75
C HIS A 8 -19.77 -9.37 -8.86
N ASP A 9 -20.17 -8.11 -9.03
CA ASP A 9 -19.66 -7.19 -10.07
C ASP A 9 -18.46 -6.32 -9.63
N ASN A 10 -17.76 -6.69 -8.56
CA ASN A 10 -16.66 -5.90 -8.04
C ASN A 10 -17.01 -4.45 -7.64
N THR A 11 -18.29 -4.14 -7.48
CA THR A 11 -18.76 -2.84 -7.01
C THR A 11 -19.03 -2.90 -5.51
N LEU A 12 -18.46 -1.96 -4.77
CA LEU A 12 -18.63 -1.86 -3.33
C LEU A 12 -19.81 -0.92 -3.05
N THR A 13 -20.91 -1.47 -2.58
CA THR A 13 -22.08 -0.66 -2.17
C THR A 13 -22.11 -0.53 -0.66
N ARG A 14 -22.12 0.71 -0.17
CA ARG A 14 -22.36 1.01 1.23
C ARG A 14 -23.81 1.40 1.43
N THR A 15 -24.57 0.61 2.17
CA THR A 15 -25.92 0.99 2.60
C THR A 15 -25.86 1.77 3.91
N HIS A 16 -26.27 3.02 3.86
CA HIS A 16 -26.63 3.79 5.05
C HIS A 16 -28.10 3.55 5.40
N THR A 17 -28.44 3.63 6.67
CA THR A 17 -29.82 3.48 7.20
C THR A 17 -30.83 4.52 6.65
N HIS A 18 -30.38 5.46 5.86
CA HIS A 18 -31.20 6.32 5.02
C HIS A 18 -30.85 6.04 3.55
N THR A 19 -31.69 5.33 2.88
CA THR A 19 -31.93 5.09 1.44
C THR A 19 -30.99 5.70 0.39
N GLN A 20 -29.74 6.00 0.66
CA GLN A 20 -28.80 6.47 -0.34
C GLN A 20 -27.78 5.37 -0.66
N VAL A 21 -27.85 4.82 -1.85
CA VAL A 21 -26.85 3.88 -2.37
C VAL A 21 -25.69 4.69 -2.96
N ILE A 22 -24.50 4.52 -2.40
CA ILE A 22 -23.25 5.10 -2.94
C ILE A 22 -22.52 4.00 -3.68
N THR A 23 -22.37 4.16 -4.99
CA THR A 23 -21.60 3.23 -5.82
C THR A 23 -20.13 3.67 -5.83
N ILE A 24 -19.22 2.78 -5.43
CA ILE A 24 -17.79 3.00 -5.44
C ILE A 24 -17.19 2.14 -6.56
N GLY A 25 -16.63 2.78 -7.58
CA GLY A 25 -16.00 2.13 -8.72
C GLY A 25 -14.46 2.19 -8.67
N ASN A 26 -13.88 3.03 -9.51
CA ASN A 26 -12.43 3.20 -9.67
C ASN A 26 -11.72 3.69 -8.41
N GLU A 27 -12.41 4.31 -7.48
CA GLU A 27 -11.86 4.81 -6.21
C GLU A 27 -11.21 3.67 -5.39
N ARG A 28 -11.64 2.45 -5.57
CA ARG A 28 -11.13 1.26 -4.89
C ARG A 28 -9.63 1.04 -5.10
N PHE A 29 -9.12 1.34 -6.29
CA PHE A 29 -7.71 1.22 -6.60
C PHE A 29 -7.01 2.58 -6.75
N ARG A 30 -7.74 3.65 -7.04
CA ARG A 30 -7.15 5.00 -7.12
C ARG A 30 -6.77 5.55 -5.75
N CYS A 31 -7.55 5.26 -4.70
CA CYS A 31 -7.21 5.66 -3.33
C CYS A 31 -5.89 5.06 -2.84
N PRO A 32 -5.66 3.74 -2.90
CA PRO A 32 -4.37 3.16 -2.52
C PRO A 32 -3.23 3.57 -3.46
N GLU A 33 -3.50 3.81 -4.74
CA GLU A 33 -2.48 4.27 -5.69
C GLU A 33 -1.90 5.63 -5.32
N ALA A 34 -2.68 6.51 -4.69
CA ALA A 34 -2.22 7.81 -4.21
C ALA A 34 -1.08 7.71 -3.17
N MET A 35 -0.96 6.61 -2.45
CA MET A 35 0.17 6.36 -1.54
C MET A 35 1.49 6.15 -2.28
N PHE A 36 1.44 5.54 -3.46
CA PHE A 36 2.60 5.30 -4.31
C PHE A 36 2.88 6.47 -5.25
N GLN A 37 1.84 7.18 -5.66
CA GLN A 37 1.91 8.32 -6.56
C GLN A 37 1.13 9.52 -6.00
N PRO A 38 1.69 10.26 -5.03
CA PRO A 38 1.01 11.42 -4.42
C PRO A 38 0.68 12.53 -5.39
N ALA A 39 1.34 12.57 -6.55
CA ALA A 39 1.06 13.51 -7.63
C ALA A 39 -0.41 13.46 -8.10
N PHE A 40 -1.10 12.34 -7.97
CA PHE A 40 -2.53 12.23 -8.26
C PHE A 40 -3.42 13.08 -7.35
N LEU A 41 -2.90 13.46 -6.19
CA LEU A 41 -3.55 14.38 -5.25
C LEU A 41 -3.02 15.82 -5.36
N GLY A 42 -2.20 16.12 -6.37
CA GLY A 42 -1.54 17.42 -6.51
C GLY A 42 -0.43 17.66 -5.48
N MET A 43 0.09 16.61 -4.87
CA MET A 43 1.17 16.69 -3.87
C MET A 43 2.52 16.40 -4.51
N GLU A 44 3.46 17.31 -4.35
CA GLU A 44 4.85 17.16 -4.75
C GLU A 44 5.65 16.42 -3.66
N SER A 45 5.32 15.16 -3.44
CA SER A 45 6.00 14.32 -2.44
C SER A 45 6.32 12.94 -3.01
N ALA A 46 7.33 12.30 -2.42
CA ALA A 46 7.68 10.93 -2.77
C ALA A 46 6.60 9.94 -2.29
N GLY A 47 6.42 8.87 -3.03
CA GLY A 47 5.58 7.75 -2.61
C GLY A 47 6.16 7.00 -1.40
N ILE A 48 5.33 6.19 -0.75
CA ILE A 48 5.74 5.43 0.45
C ILE A 48 6.92 4.50 0.16
N HIS A 49 7.01 3.92 -1.03
CA HIS A 49 8.11 3.05 -1.45
C HIS A 49 9.43 3.81 -1.58
N GLU A 50 9.41 5.00 -2.18
CA GLU A 50 10.59 5.86 -2.30
C GLU A 50 11.06 6.37 -0.93
N THR A 51 10.11 6.77 -0.08
CA THR A 51 10.40 7.22 1.29
C THR A 51 11.04 6.11 2.11
N THR A 52 10.55 4.87 1.97
CA THR A 52 11.12 3.69 2.62
C THR A 52 12.53 3.42 2.11
N TYR A 53 12.71 3.41 0.79
CA TYR A 53 14.03 3.24 0.16
C TYR A 53 15.03 4.29 0.65
N ASN A 54 14.65 5.56 0.62
CA ASN A 54 15.51 6.67 1.08
C ASN A 54 15.86 6.55 2.57
N SER A 55 14.93 6.07 3.40
CA SER A 55 15.18 5.82 4.82
C SER A 55 16.19 4.71 5.03
N ILE A 56 16.09 3.61 4.30
CA ILE A 56 17.04 2.51 4.35
C ILE A 56 18.42 2.96 3.86
N MET A 57 18.48 3.78 2.82
CA MET A 57 19.75 4.31 2.29
C MET A 57 20.48 5.25 3.26
N LYS A 58 19.79 5.84 4.22
CA LYS A 58 20.39 6.63 5.30
C LYS A 58 20.95 5.78 6.44
N CYS A 59 20.61 4.49 6.49
CA CYS A 59 21.15 3.56 7.48
C CYS A 59 22.53 3.03 7.06
N ASP A 60 23.25 2.45 8.02
CA ASP A 60 24.52 1.80 7.76
C ASP A 60 24.40 0.69 6.71
N VAL A 61 25.41 0.56 5.87
CA VAL A 61 25.44 -0.41 4.77
C VAL A 61 25.22 -1.84 5.26
N ASP A 62 25.80 -2.17 6.41
CA ASP A 62 25.79 -3.53 6.96
C ASP A 62 24.38 -4.01 7.33
N ILE A 63 23.51 -3.10 7.77
CA ILE A 63 22.13 -3.45 8.19
C ILE A 63 21.09 -3.34 7.07
N ARG A 64 21.43 -2.71 5.93
CA ARG A 64 20.47 -2.49 4.82
C ARG A 64 19.86 -3.79 4.31
N LYS A 65 20.68 -4.83 4.20
CA LYS A 65 20.26 -6.17 3.75
C LYS A 65 19.16 -6.73 4.65
N ASP A 66 19.32 -6.60 5.96
CA ASP A 66 18.34 -7.09 6.93
C ASP A 66 17.07 -6.26 6.92
N LEU A 67 17.17 -4.93 6.72
CA LEU A 67 16.03 -4.04 6.61
C LEU A 67 15.17 -4.36 5.37
N TYR A 68 15.80 -4.60 4.22
CA TYR A 68 15.08 -5.02 3.00
C TYR A 68 14.40 -6.38 3.16
N ALA A 69 15.03 -7.31 3.87
CA ALA A 69 14.49 -8.66 4.07
C ALA A 69 13.34 -8.71 5.11
N ASN A 70 13.20 -7.67 5.94
CA ASN A 70 12.27 -7.65 7.08
C ASN A 70 11.41 -6.38 7.13
N THR A 71 10.88 -5.97 5.98
CA THR A 71 9.96 -4.83 5.92
C THR A 71 8.55 -5.28 6.32
N VAL A 72 7.97 -4.63 7.34
CA VAL A 72 6.63 -4.95 7.84
C VAL A 72 5.70 -3.76 7.64
N LEU A 73 4.53 -4.03 7.08
CA LEU A 73 3.44 -3.06 6.91
C LEU A 73 2.41 -3.27 8.01
N SER A 74 2.08 -2.22 8.75
CA SER A 74 1.11 -2.25 9.84
C SER A 74 0.22 -1.01 9.81
N GLY A 75 -1.01 -1.15 10.30
CA GLY A 75 -2.00 -0.08 10.36
C GLY A 75 -3.18 -0.30 9.40
N GLY A 76 -4.28 0.42 9.63
CA GLY A 76 -5.52 0.25 8.88
C GLY A 76 -5.39 0.49 7.37
N THR A 77 -4.59 1.45 6.96
CA THR A 77 -4.36 1.76 5.53
C THR A 77 -3.55 0.67 4.82
N THR A 78 -2.82 -0.17 5.54
CA THR A 78 -2.07 -1.29 4.97
C THR A 78 -2.91 -2.55 4.76
N MET A 79 -4.21 -2.49 5.05
CA MET A 79 -5.14 -3.61 4.87
C MET A 79 -5.67 -3.74 3.43
N PHE A 80 -5.31 -2.86 2.52
CA PHE A 80 -5.64 -3.02 1.11
C PHE A 80 -5.04 -4.31 0.55
N THR A 81 -5.86 -5.08 -0.14
CA THR A 81 -5.43 -6.34 -0.77
C THR A 81 -4.31 -6.09 -1.79
N GLY A 82 -3.20 -6.81 -1.64
CA GLY A 82 -2.06 -6.71 -2.55
C GLY A 82 -1.09 -5.56 -2.28
N ILE A 83 -1.28 -4.78 -1.21
CA ILE A 83 -0.39 -3.65 -0.91
C ILE A 83 1.04 -4.11 -0.59
N ALA A 84 1.21 -5.24 0.10
CA ALA A 84 2.51 -5.81 0.42
C ALA A 84 3.26 -6.23 -0.86
N ASP A 85 2.58 -6.89 -1.77
CA ASP A 85 3.14 -7.31 -3.06
C ASP A 85 3.51 -6.10 -3.94
N ARG A 86 2.66 -5.08 -3.93
CA ARG A 86 2.95 -3.83 -4.63
C ARG A 86 4.17 -3.13 -4.04
N MET A 87 4.23 -2.99 -2.73
CA MET A 87 5.37 -2.39 -2.02
C MET A 87 6.67 -3.14 -2.30
N GLN A 88 6.62 -4.47 -2.25
CA GLN A 88 7.78 -5.31 -2.56
C GLN A 88 8.28 -5.10 -4.00
N ARG A 89 7.39 -5.02 -4.97
CA ARG A 89 7.76 -4.77 -6.37
C ARG A 89 8.40 -3.40 -6.57
N GLU A 90 7.80 -2.37 -5.99
CA GLU A 90 8.31 -1.00 -6.13
C GLU A 90 9.68 -0.83 -5.45
N ILE A 91 9.87 -1.38 -4.25
CA ILE A 91 11.17 -1.35 -3.59
C ILE A 91 12.20 -2.17 -4.37
N THR A 92 11.81 -3.31 -4.95
CA THR A 92 12.70 -4.13 -5.78
C THR A 92 13.18 -3.38 -7.02
N ALA A 93 12.35 -2.53 -7.59
CA ALA A 93 12.72 -1.69 -8.74
C ALA A 93 13.76 -0.61 -8.37
N LEU A 94 13.76 -0.14 -7.13
CA LEU A 94 14.68 0.89 -6.65
C LEU A 94 15.98 0.31 -6.08
N ALA A 95 15.90 -0.87 -5.45
CA ALA A 95 17.01 -1.49 -4.75
C ALA A 95 17.98 -2.23 -5.70
N PRO A 96 19.25 -2.41 -5.30
CA PRO A 96 20.18 -3.22 -6.06
C PRO A 96 19.65 -4.66 -6.24
N SER A 97 19.89 -5.25 -7.43
CA SER A 97 19.43 -6.59 -7.79
C SER A 97 19.95 -7.73 -6.91
N THR A 98 21.02 -7.46 -6.16
CA THR A 98 21.61 -8.42 -5.20
C THR A 98 20.86 -8.51 -3.88
N MET A 99 19.94 -7.59 -3.61
CA MET A 99 19.19 -7.52 -2.35
C MET A 99 17.91 -8.34 -2.43
N LYS A 100 17.73 -9.20 -1.41
CA LYS A 100 16.47 -9.93 -1.24
C LYS A 100 15.48 -9.03 -0.49
N ILE A 101 14.37 -8.70 -1.13
CA ILE A 101 13.34 -7.84 -0.57
C ILE A 101 12.14 -8.70 -0.18
N LYS A 102 11.65 -8.47 1.04
CA LYS A 102 10.46 -9.13 1.56
C LYS A 102 9.63 -8.14 2.33
N CYS A 103 8.40 -7.93 1.90
CA CYS A 103 7.40 -7.13 2.59
C CYS A 103 6.29 -8.03 3.11
N ALA A 104 5.95 -7.90 4.37
CA ALA A 104 4.85 -8.63 4.99
C ALA A 104 3.81 -7.65 5.53
N SER A 105 2.53 -7.96 5.39
CA SER A 105 1.46 -7.22 6.05
C SER A 105 1.15 -7.84 7.39
N ALA A 106 1.05 -7.02 8.44
CA ALA A 106 0.72 -7.48 9.80
C ALA A 106 -0.69 -8.08 9.91
N SER A 107 -1.55 -7.88 8.91
CA SER A 107 -2.88 -8.50 8.87
C SER A 107 -2.85 -10.01 8.54
N LEU A 108 -1.68 -10.55 8.20
CA LEU A 108 -1.45 -11.97 7.90
C LEU A 108 -0.68 -12.70 9.02
N LEU A 109 -0.41 -12.01 10.10
CA LEU A 109 0.14 -12.55 11.34
C LEU A 109 -0.96 -12.64 12.40
#